data_fb5e3dace4197d0f9cae898f1a0719ab
#
_entry.id   fb5e3dace4197d0f9cae898f1a0719ab
#
_cell.length_a   1.000
_cell.length_b   1.000
_cell.length_c   1.000
_cell.angle_alpha   90.00
_cell.angle_beta   90.00
_cell.angle_gamma   90.00
#
_symmetry.space_group_name_H-M   'P 1'
#
loop_
_entity.id
_entity.type
_entity.pdbx_description
1 polymer ?
#
loop_
_entity_poly.entity_id
_entity_poly.type
_entity_poly.pdbx_seq_one_letter_code
_entity_poly.pdbx_strand_id
1 'polypeptide(L)'
;MQFDLLGQSGEARRGRLSFPRGTIETPCFMPVGTYGTVKGMLPRDIEATGAEIILGNTFHLMLRPGTDIIKQHGDLHDFTQWEKPILTDSGGFQVFSLGAMRKISEEGVSFRSPVDGSKVFMSPESSMQVQRDLGSDVVMIFDECTPYPATEQEAADSMRMSLRWAERSKQAHGDNPSALFGIIQGGMYEHLRDESLQGLDEIGFDGMAIGGLSVGEPKADMIRILNHLAPKMPQHKPRYLMGVGRPEDLVEGVRRGVDMFDCVMPTRNARNGHLFTTDGVVKIRNAVHKTDTGPLDPHCDCYTCKNFSRSYLHHLDKCKEMLGAQLNTIHNLHYYQRLMAGLRAALDAGTLDDFVEDFYGRRGLLVPSLDVAQG
;
A
#
# COMPACT_ATOMS: atom_id res chain seq x y z
N MET A 1 6.18 -11.67 14.34
CA MET A 1 6.46 -10.23 14.12
C MET A 1 6.60 -9.54 15.46
N GLN A 2 7.53 -8.58 15.58
CA GLN A 2 7.61 -7.66 16.71
C GLN A 2 7.50 -6.23 16.16
N PHE A 3 6.76 -5.36 16.85
CA PHE A 3 6.67 -3.94 16.54
C PHE A 3 7.19 -3.12 17.71
N ASP A 4 8.18 -2.28 17.47
CA ASP A 4 8.78 -1.37 18.44
C ASP A 4 8.48 0.08 18.03
N LEU A 5 7.76 0.83 18.87
CA LEU A 5 7.59 2.27 18.71
C LEU A 5 8.84 2.96 19.27
N LEU A 6 9.65 3.56 18.40
CA LEU A 6 10.95 4.16 18.73
C LEU A 6 10.86 5.64 19.09
N GLY A 7 9.87 6.35 18.52
CA GLY A 7 9.66 7.77 18.73
C GLY A 7 8.32 8.26 18.21
N GLN A 8 7.94 9.48 18.61
CA GLN A 8 6.69 10.12 18.22
C GLN A 8 6.84 11.64 18.18
N SER A 9 6.18 12.30 17.22
CA SER A 9 6.06 13.75 17.12
C SER A 9 4.61 14.10 16.78
N GLY A 10 3.86 14.67 17.72
CA GLY A 10 2.41 14.74 17.63
C GLY A 10 1.82 13.34 17.46
N GLU A 11 0.99 13.14 16.43
CA GLU A 11 0.47 11.82 16.08
C GLU A 11 1.45 10.98 15.22
N ALA A 12 2.44 11.63 14.59
CA ALA A 12 3.39 10.94 13.70
C ALA A 12 4.31 10.00 14.48
N ARG A 13 4.54 8.81 13.96
CA ARG A 13 5.17 7.69 14.65
C ARG A 13 6.43 7.24 13.93
N ARG A 14 7.48 6.97 14.69
CA ARG A 14 8.71 6.32 14.26
C ARG A 14 8.76 4.93 14.87
N GLY A 15 8.75 3.89 14.07
CA GLY A 15 8.74 2.51 14.57
C GLY A 15 9.64 1.58 13.78
N ARG A 16 9.66 0.32 14.22
CA ARG A 16 10.39 -0.79 13.58
C ARG A 16 9.57 -2.06 13.66
N LEU A 17 9.43 -2.75 12.53
CA LEU A 17 8.88 -4.09 12.44
C LEU A 17 10.03 -5.09 12.26
N SER A 18 10.06 -6.14 13.07
CA SER A 18 11.07 -7.20 12.99
C SER A 18 10.44 -8.53 12.61
N PHE A 19 11.00 -9.16 11.59
CA PHE A 19 10.61 -10.47 11.05
C PHE A 19 11.84 -11.38 10.94
N PRO A 20 11.69 -12.71 10.83
CA PRO A 20 12.81 -13.61 10.53
C PRO A 20 13.57 -13.25 9.25
N ARG A 21 12.86 -12.67 8.24
CA ARG A 21 13.42 -12.27 6.93
C ARG A 21 13.96 -10.84 6.89
N GLY A 22 14.02 -10.14 8.01
CA GLY A 22 14.57 -8.79 8.09
C GLY A 22 13.73 -7.80 8.88
N THR A 23 14.16 -6.57 8.88
CA THR A 23 13.50 -5.46 9.57
C THR A 23 12.94 -4.45 8.59
N ILE A 24 11.88 -3.76 9.01
CA ILE A 24 11.23 -2.69 8.25
C ILE A 24 11.18 -1.47 9.15
N GLU A 25 11.79 -0.39 8.72
CA GLU A 25 11.76 0.90 9.40
C GLU A 25 10.48 1.67 9.00
N THR A 26 9.70 2.11 9.97
CA THR A 26 8.46 2.86 9.70
C THR A 26 8.57 4.34 10.06
N PRO A 27 7.88 5.24 9.33
CA PRO A 27 6.95 4.94 8.22
C PRO A 27 7.63 4.35 7.00
N CYS A 28 6.92 3.46 6.27
CA CYS A 28 7.43 2.77 5.10
C CYS A 28 6.41 2.73 3.95
N PHE A 29 6.93 2.57 2.73
CA PHE A 29 6.14 2.35 1.52
C PHE A 29 6.45 0.99 0.91
N MET A 30 5.41 0.21 0.59
CA MET A 30 5.51 -1.12 -0.01
C MET A 30 5.27 -1.06 -1.52
N PRO A 31 6.28 -1.30 -2.36
CA PRO A 31 6.07 -1.47 -3.80
C PRO A 31 5.13 -2.65 -4.09
N VAL A 32 4.18 -2.44 -5.02
CA VAL A 32 3.18 -3.47 -5.35
C VAL A 32 3.69 -4.41 -6.43
N GLY A 33 3.81 -5.68 -6.07
CA GLY A 33 4.17 -6.80 -6.92
C GLY A 33 2.98 -7.71 -7.23
N THR A 34 2.04 -7.28 -8.08
CA THR A 34 0.75 -7.92 -8.35
C THR A 34 0.85 -9.44 -8.63
N TYR A 35 1.83 -9.86 -9.41
CA TYR A 35 2.07 -11.28 -9.77
C TYR A 35 3.39 -11.80 -9.17
N GLY A 36 3.72 -11.39 -7.94
CA GLY A 36 5.02 -11.68 -7.34
C GLY A 36 6.16 -10.86 -7.92
N THR A 37 5.87 -9.89 -8.78
CA THR A 37 6.87 -8.97 -9.34
C THR A 37 6.35 -7.54 -9.39
N VAL A 38 7.18 -6.59 -9.02
CA VAL A 38 6.98 -5.18 -9.34
C VAL A 38 7.24 -5.01 -10.83
N LYS A 39 6.22 -4.60 -11.58
CA LYS A 39 6.21 -4.65 -13.06
C LYS A 39 7.46 -4.03 -13.69
N GLY A 40 8.20 -4.86 -14.43
CA GLY A 40 9.40 -4.44 -15.17
C GLY A 40 10.64 -4.21 -14.30
N MET A 41 10.63 -4.66 -13.02
CA MET A 41 11.73 -4.50 -12.08
C MET A 41 12.35 -5.84 -11.72
N LEU A 42 13.67 -5.88 -11.63
CA LEU A 42 14.37 -7.00 -11.01
C LEU A 42 14.35 -6.83 -9.48
N PRO A 43 14.36 -7.92 -8.68
CA PRO A 43 14.44 -7.84 -7.22
C PRO A 43 15.58 -6.95 -6.72
N ARG A 44 16.78 -7.10 -7.27
CA ARG A 44 17.95 -6.26 -6.95
C ARG A 44 17.73 -4.76 -7.19
N ASP A 45 16.95 -4.41 -8.24
CA ASP A 45 16.67 -3.00 -8.55
C ASP A 45 15.64 -2.42 -7.59
N ILE A 46 14.70 -3.27 -7.10
CA ILE A 46 13.75 -2.89 -6.04
C ILE A 46 14.51 -2.65 -4.73
N GLU A 47 15.42 -3.56 -4.35
CA GLU A 47 16.26 -3.40 -3.16
C GLU A 47 17.11 -2.13 -3.24
N ALA A 48 17.69 -1.84 -4.41
CA ALA A 48 18.49 -0.64 -4.64
C ALA A 48 17.69 0.66 -4.51
N THR A 49 16.35 0.62 -4.58
CA THR A 49 15.51 1.79 -4.24
C THR A 49 15.41 2.05 -2.75
N GLY A 50 15.80 1.11 -1.89
CA GLY A 50 15.65 1.16 -0.45
C GLY A 50 14.39 0.47 0.08
N ALA A 51 13.67 -0.30 -0.74
CA ALA A 51 12.50 -1.06 -0.29
C ALA A 51 12.90 -2.23 0.62
N GLU A 52 12.25 -2.32 1.78
CA GLU A 52 12.47 -3.35 2.79
C GLU A 52 11.36 -4.41 2.81
N ILE A 53 10.26 -4.15 2.13
CA ILE A 53 9.08 -5.02 2.00
C ILE A 53 8.40 -4.75 0.66
N ILE A 54 7.79 -5.77 0.08
CA ILE A 54 6.90 -5.64 -1.08
C ILE A 54 5.50 -6.20 -0.77
N LEU A 55 4.52 -5.83 -1.59
CA LEU A 55 3.16 -6.35 -1.50
C LEU A 55 2.87 -7.29 -2.66
N GLY A 56 2.40 -8.50 -2.38
CA GLY A 56 1.87 -9.46 -3.36
C GLY A 56 0.34 -9.50 -3.35
N ASN A 57 -0.28 -9.79 -4.49
CA ASN A 57 -1.74 -9.90 -4.57
C ASN A 57 -2.20 -11.36 -4.55
N THR A 58 -2.85 -11.77 -3.47
CA THR A 58 -3.39 -13.12 -3.26
C THR A 58 -4.30 -13.57 -4.39
N PHE A 59 -5.26 -12.74 -4.79
CA PHE A 59 -6.18 -13.03 -5.88
C PHE A 59 -5.46 -13.37 -7.20
N HIS A 60 -4.49 -12.57 -7.59
CA HIS A 60 -3.77 -12.77 -8.83
C HIS A 60 -2.87 -14.00 -8.78
N LEU A 61 -2.16 -14.21 -7.68
CA LEU A 61 -1.24 -15.34 -7.50
C LEU A 61 -1.98 -16.67 -7.38
N MET A 62 -3.14 -16.69 -6.74
CA MET A 62 -4.03 -17.85 -6.67
C MET A 62 -4.52 -18.29 -8.07
N LEU A 63 -4.88 -17.34 -8.93
CA LEU A 63 -5.37 -17.61 -10.26
C LEU A 63 -4.24 -17.96 -11.24
N ARG A 64 -3.07 -17.35 -11.08
CA ARG A 64 -1.90 -17.56 -11.93
C ARG A 64 -0.61 -17.16 -11.22
N PRO A 65 0.34 -18.07 -11.00
CA PRO A 65 0.42 -19.42 -11.54
C PRO A 65 -0.41 -20.45 -10.77
N GLY A 66 -0.98 -20.09 -9.61
CA GLY A 66 -1.61 -20.99 -8.65
C GLY A 66 -0.65 -21.36 -7.51
N THR A 67 -1.21 -21.61 -6.34
CA THR A 67 -0.41 -21.88 -5.13
C THR A 67 0.39 -23.18 -5.22
N ASP A 68 -0.11 -24.19 -5.92
CA ASP A 68 0.60 -25.47 -6.07
C ASP A 68 1.96 -25.30 -6.77
N ILE A 69 2.03 -24.43 -7.78
CA ILE A 69 3.30 -24.14 -8.46
C ILE A 69 4.24 -23.39 -7.53
N ILE A 70 3.76 -22.40 -6.81
CA ILE A 70 4.57 -21.62 -5.87
C ILE A 70 5.14 -22.51 -4.77
N LYS A 71 4.34 -23.40 -4.20
CA LYS A 71 4.76 -24.38 -3.18
C LYS A 71 5.83 -25.36 -3.67
N GLN A 72 5.86 -25.69 -4.95
CA GLN A 72 6.93 -26.52 -5.52
C GLN A 72 8.30 -25.84 -5.48
N HIS A 73 8.34 -24.50 -5.41
CA HIS A 73 9.57 -23.72 -5.24
C HIS A 73 9.92 -23.51 -3.77
N GLY A 74 9.01 -23.81 -2.83
CA GLY A 74 9.11 -23.52 -1.42
C GLY A 74 8.00 -22.55 -1.01
N ASP A 75 8.15 -21.30 -1.31
CA ASP A 75 7.16 -20.23 -1.09
C ASP A 75 7.27 -19.12 -2.14
N LEU A 76 6.58 -18.01 -1.92
CA LEU A 76 6.61 -16.86 -2.83
C LEU A 76 7.99 -16.17 -2.87
N HIS A 77 8.75 -16.19 -1.78
CA HIS A 77 10.10 -15.62 -1.71
C HIS A 77 11.05 -16.40 -2.63
N ASP A 78 11.06 -17.73 -2.50
CA ASP A 78 11.88 -18.60 -3.34
C ASP A 78 11.45 -18.53 -4.81
N PHE A 79 10.13 -18.47 -5.07
CA PHE A 79 9.59 -18.36 -6.42
C PHE A 79 9.99 -17.05 -7.11
N THR A 80 10.02 -15.94 -6.37
CA THR A 80 10.29 -14.60 -6.92
C THR A 80 11.71 -14.12 -6.70
N GLN A 81 12.54 -14.85 -5.93
CA GLN A 81 13.89 -14.45 -5.52
C GLN A 81 13.92 -13.10 -4.78
N TRP A 82 12.91 -12.90 -3.92
CA TRP A 82 12.84 -11.77 -3.01
C TRP A 82 13.03 -12.25 -1.57
N GLU A 83 14.16 -11.94 -0.96
CA GLU A 83 14.57 -12.50 0.34
C GLU A 83 14.02 -11.73 1.54
N LYS A 84 13.50 -10.50 1.33
CA LYS A 84 12.96 -9.64 2.39
C LYS A 84 11.46 -9.91 2.63
N PRO A 85 10.86 -9.30 3.67
CA PRO A 85 9.45 -9.50 3.97
C PRO A 85 8.51 -9.24 2.80
N ILE A 86 7.43 -10.02 2.75
CA ILE A 86 6.30 -9.86 1.82
C ILE A 86 5.00 -9.73 2.63
N LEU A 87 4.21 -8.71 2.33
CA LEU A 87 2.81 -8.64 2.71
C LEU A 87 1.96 -9.16 1.55
N THR A 88 0.98 -10.02 1.82
CA THR A 88 -0.05 -10.33 0.82
C THR A 88 -1.39 -9.74 1.24
N ASP A 89 -2.08 -9.10 0.28
CA ASP A 89 -3.46 -8.69 0.50
C ASP A 89 -4.40 -9.90 0.61
N SER A 90 -5.64 -9.65 1.02
CA SER A 90 -6.65 -10.73 1.16
C SER A 90 -7.23 -11.23 -0.15
N GLY A 91 -7.10 -10.46 -1.23
CA GLY A 91 -7.83 -10.64 -2.49
C GLY A 91 -9.22 -10.00 -2.51
N GLY A 92 -9.72 -9.50 -1.38
CA GLY A 92 -11.06 -8.93 -1.26
C GLY A 92 -11.30 -7.75 -2.21
N PHE A 93 -10.38 -6.78 -2.24
CA PHE A 93 -10.51 -5.61 -3.13
C PHE A 93 -10.50 -5.98 -4.62
N GLN A 94 -9.68 -6.96 -5.05
CA GLN A 94 -9.62 -7.39 -6.44
C GLN A 94 -10.93 -8.06 -6.86
N VAL A 95 -11.49 -8.90 -5.98
CA VAL A 95 -12.81 -9.49 -6.19
C VAL A 95 -13.90 -8.41 -6.18
N PHE A 96 -13.78 -7.40 -5.30
CA PHE A 96 -14.66 -6.23 -5.30
C PHE A 96 -14.64 -5.53 -6.67
N SER A 97 -13.48 -5.33 -7.28
CA SER A 97 -13.34 -4.65 -8.57
C SER A 97 -13.97 -5.37 -9.77
N LEU A 98 -14.34 -6.66 -9.63
CA LEU A 98 -15.04 -7.43 -10.68
C LEU A 98 -16.50 -6.98 -10.90
N GLY A 99 -17.06 -6.16 -10.02
CA GLY A 99 -18.40 -5.60 -10.19
C GLY A 99 -19.50 -6.66 -10.34
N ALA A 100 -20.31 -6.57 -11.39
CA ALA A 100 -21.43 -7.47 -11.65
C ALA A 100 -21.06 -8.96 -11.89
N MET A 101 -19.79 -9.28 -12.08
CA MET A 101 -19.30 -10.66 -12.28
C MET A 101 -19.14 -11.43 -10.97
N ARG A 102 -19.43 -10.83 -9.82
CA ARG A 102 -19.32 -11.44 -8.51
C ARG A 102 -20.70 -11.56 -7.82
N LYS A 103 -20.80 -12.54 -6.93
CA LYS A 103 -21.92 -12.69 -6.00
C LYS A 103 -21.37 -12.84 -4.58
N ILE A 104 -21.74 -11.92 -3.69
CA ILE A 104 -21.33 -11.92 -2.28
C ILE A 104 -22.40 -12.63 -1.47
N SER A 105 -22.00 -13.43 -0.49
CA SER A 105 -22.82 -14.07 0.51
C SER A 105 -22.08 -14.10 1.85
N GLU A 106 -22.75 -14.52 2.92
CA GLU A 106 -22.10 -14.67 4.23
C GLU A 106 -20.92 -15.68 4.21
N GLU A 107 -21.00 -16.71 3.36
CA GLU A 107 -19.98 -17.74 3.24
C GLU A 107 -18.72 -17.25 2.52
N GLY A 108 -18.86 -16.25 1.62
CA GLY A 108 -17.78 -15.74 0.80
C GLY A 108 -18.26 -15.17 -0.53
N VAL A 109 -17.37 -15.13 -1.52
CA VAL A 109 -17.62 -14.51 -2.82
C VAL A 109 -17.43 -15.50 -3.95
N SER A 110 -18.47 -15.67 -4.78
CA SER A 110 -18.42 -16.42 -6.04
C SER A 110 -18.19 -15.47 -7.20
N PHE A 111 -17.27 -15.80 -8.09
CA PHE A 111 -16.99 -15.00 -9.28
C PHE A 111 -16.50 -15.85 -10.44
N ARG A 112 -16.39 -15.22 -11.62
CA ARG A 112 -15.74 -15.84 -12.77
C ARG A 112 -14.29 -15.38 -12.85
N SER A 113 -13.36 -16.33 -12.97
CA SER A 113 -11.94 -16.04 -13.17
C SER A 113 -11.74 -15.18 -14.43
N PRO A 114 -11.07 -14.03 -14.34
CA PRO A 114 -10.74 -13.21 -15.50
C PRO A 114 -9.67 -13.86 -16.39
N VAL A 115 -9.07 -14.97 -15.97
CA VAL A 115 -8.01 -15.67 -16.68
C VAL A 115 -8.57 -16.65 -17.72
N ASP A 116 -9.58 -17.45 -17.31
CA ASP A 116 -10.12 -18.56 -18.09
C ASP A 116 -11.66 -18.69 -18.03
N GLY A 117 -12.33 -17.81 -17.29
CA GLY A 117 -13.79 -17.82 -17.14
C GLY A 117 -14.34 -18.91 -16.20
N SER A 118 -13.50 -19.71 -15.57
CA SER A 118 -13.91 -20.74 -14.62
C SER A 118 -14.63 -20.12 -13.41
N LYS A 119 -15.50 -20.89 -12.76
CA LYS A 119 -16.14 -20.46 -11.52
C LYS A 119 -15.16 -20.63 -10.38
N VAL A 120 -15.01 -19.57 -9.59
CA VAL A 120 -14.16 -19.51 -8.39
C VAL A 120 -15.02 -19.10 -7.21
N PHE A 121 -14.76 -19.71 -6.06
CA PHE A 121 -15.31 -19.31 -4.77
C PHE A 121 -14.17 -18.97 -3.83
N MET A 122 -14.25 -17.80 -3.19
CA MET A 122 -13.26 -17.32 -2.24
C MET A 122 -13.95 -16.99 -0.93
N SER A 123 -13.46 -17.56 0.15
CA SER A 123 -13.95 -17.35 1.52
C SER A 123 -12.82 -16.87 2.42
N PRO A 124 -13.10 -16.40 3.65
CA PRO A 124 -12.08 -16.12 4.64
C PRO A 124 -11.08 -17.27 4.79
N GLU A 125 -11.56 -18.51 4.90
CA GLU A 125 -10.72 -19.69 5.08
C GLU A 125 -9.84 -19.95 3.87
N SER A 126 -10.39 -19.85 2.66
CA SER A 126 -9.59 -20.07 1.43
C SER A 126 -8.56 -18.97 1.21
N SER A 127 -8.88 -17.70 1.56
CA SER A 127 -7.91 -16.60 1.52
C SER A 127 -6.75 -16.84 2.47
N MET A 128 -7.03 -17.26 3.72
CA MET A 128 -5.98 -17.60 4.69
C MET A 128 -5.13 -18.77 4.21
N GLN A 129 -5.74 -19.79 3.61
CA GLN A 129 -5.00 -20.93 3.07
C GLN A 129 -4.09 -20.53 1.92
N VAL A 130 -4.57 -19.70 0.98
CA VAL A 130 -3.75 -19.19 -0.12
C VAL A 130 -2.56 -18.39 0.41
N GLN A 131 -2.76 -17.47 1.36
CA GLN A 131 -1.68 -16.67 1.92
C GLN A 131 -0.67 -17.52 2.72
N ARG A 132 -1.14 -18.59 3.40
CA ARG A 132 -0.27 -19.59 4.03
C ARG A 132 0.58 -20.32 2.97
N ASP A 133 -0.01 -20.71 1.86
CA ASP A 133 0.68 -21.39 0.75
C ASP A 133 1.70 -20.47 0.05
N LEU A 134 1.44 -19.15 0.04
CA LEU A 134 2.37 -18.14 -0.44
C LEU A 134 3.55 -17.91 0.51
N GLY A 135 3.42 -18.25 1.79
CA GLY A 135 4.46 -18.07 2.80
C GLY A 135 4.77 -16.59 3.11
N SER A 136 3.77 -15.70 3.00
CA SER A 136 3.93 -14.28 3.28
C SER A 136 4.19 -14.01 4.76
N ASP A 137 4.96 -12.96 5.06
CA ASP A 137 5.30 -12.57 6.44
C ASP A 137 4.17 -11.79 7.12
N VAL A 138 3.39 -11.05 6.32
CA VAL A 138 2.17 -10.35 6.78
C VAL A 138 0.99 -10.80 5.93
N VAL A 139 -0.04 -11.26 6.61
CA VAL A 139 -1.29 -11.79 6.05
C VAL A 139 -2.41 -10.82 6.38
N MET A 140 -3.27 -10.51 5.41
CA MET A 140 -4.45 -9.66 5.61
C MET A 140 -5.70 -10.51 5.76
N ILE A 141 -6.60 -10.14 6.69
CA ILE A 141 -7.93 -10.78 6.77
C ILE A 141 -8.72 -10.60 5.48
N PHE A 142 -9.62 -11.52 5.17
CA PHE A 142 -10.56 -11.36 4.06
C PHE A 142 -11.69 -10.41 4.48
N ASP A 143 -11.90 -9.36 3.70
CA ASP A 143 -12.85 -8.29 3.98
C ASP A 143 -13.69 -7.93 2.77
N GLU A 144 -14.80 -7.23 2.98
CA GLU A 144 -15.56 -6.57 1.93
C GLU A 144 -15.25 -5.08 1.90
N CYS A 145 -14.72 -4.62 0.76
CA CYS A 145 -14.53 -3.20 0.53
C CYS A 145 -15.85 -2.54 0.15
N THR A 146 -16.38 -1.69 1.03
CA THR A 146 -17.60 -0.93 0.78
C THR A 146 -17.43 0.00 -0.42
N PRO A 147 -18.34 0.04 -1.41
CA PRO A 147 -18.27 0.98 -2.52
C PRO A 147 -18.46 2.42 -2.06
N TYR A 148 -18.00 3.37 -2.87
CA TYR A 148 -18.31 4.78 -2.69
C TYR A 148 -19.07 5.32 -3.91
N PRO A 149 -20.18 6.10 -3.72
CA PRO A 149 -20.83 6.36 -2.44
C PRO A 149 -21.61 5.14 -1.93
N ALA A 150 -21.79 5.05 -0.63
CA ALA A 150 -22.66 4.07 0.02
C ALA A 150 -23.53 4.77 1.07
N THR A 151 -24.76 4.30 1.25
CA THR A 151 -25.60 4.72 2.36
C THR A 151 -25.02 4.19 3.67
N GLU A 152 -25.43 4.79 4.80
CA GLU A 152 -24.99 4.34 6.12
C GLU A 152 -25.35 2.88 6.38
N GLN A 153 -26.56 2.46 5.99
CA GLN A 153 -27.01 1.07 6.13
C GLN A 153 -26.14 0.10 5.31
N GLU A 154 -25.86 0.42 4.05
CA GLU A 154 -24.97 -0.40 3.21
C GLU A 154 -23.55 -0.50 3.81
N ALA A 155 -23.02 0.61 4.31
CA ALA A 155 -21.71 0.64 4.95
C ALA A 155 -21.69 -0.18 6.25
N ALA A 156 -22.77 -0.11 7.06
CA ALA A 156 -22.92 -0.87 8.29
C ALA A 156 -23.01 -2.38 8.02
N ASP A 157 -23.82 -2.79 7.05
CA ASP A 157 -23.99 -4.20 6.70
C ASP A 157 -22.69 -4.81 6.17
N SER A 158 -22.00 -4.11 5.27
CA SER A 158 -20.69 -4.48 4.72
C SER A 158 -19.63 -4.59 5.83
N MET A 159 -19.54 -3.59 6.70
CA MET A 159 -18.57 -3.56 7.79
C MET A 159 -18.79 -4.71 8.77
N ARG A 160 -20.06 -4.96 9.19
CA ARG A 160 -20.38 -6.05 10.11
C ARG A 160 -20.15 -7.43 9.51
N MET A 161 -20.37 -7.60 8.20
CA MET A 161 -19.97 -8.81 7.49
C MET A 161 -18.43 -8.97 7.49
N SER A 162 -17.69 -7.90 7.25
CA SER A 162 -16.22 -7.91 7.33
C SER A 162 -15.73 -8.28 8.74
N LEU A 163 -16.40 -7.87 9.81
CA LEU A 163 -16.08 -8.30 11.19
C LEU A 163 -16.29 -9.81 11.39
N ARG A 164 -17.39 -10.38 10.92
CA ARG A 164 -17.63 -11.84 10.97
C ARG A 164 -16.59 -12.60 10.15
N TRP A 165 -16.20 -12.07 8.99
CA TRP A 165 -15.13 -12.64 8.17
C TRP A 165 -13.75 -12.48 8.81
N ALA A 166 -13.52 -11.40 9.57
CA ALA A 166 -12.30 -11.22 10.35
C ALA A 166 -12.14 -12.30 11.43
N GLU A 167 -13.21 -12.63 12.15
CA GLU A 167 -13.21 -13.72 13.13
C GLU A 167 -12.91 -15.08 12.46
N ARG A 168 -13.56 -15.39 11.34
CA ARG A 168 -13.31 -16.60 10.55
C ARG A 168 -11.88 -16.64 10.01
N SER A 169 -11.36 -15.50 9.53
CA SER A 169 -9.97 -15.39 9.09
C SER A 169 -9.00 -15.67 10.24
N LYS A 170 -9.26 -15.12 11.43
CA LYS A 170 -8.44 -15.38 12.62
C LYS A 170 -8.43 -16.87 13.00
N GLN A 171 -9.60 -17.52 12.98
CA GLN A 171 -9.72 -18.95 13.26
C GLN A 171 -8.97 -19.80 12.22
N ALA A 172 -9.12 -19.48 10.92
CA ALA A 172 -8.46 -20.19 9.83
C ALA A 172 -6.95 -19.95 9.77
N HIS A 173 -6.49 -18.77 10.20
CA HIS A 173 -5.06 -18.46 10.32
C HIS A 173 -4.39 -19.39 11.34
N GLY A 174 -5.04 -19.66 12.46
CA GLY A 174 -4.66 -20.67 13.44
C GLY A 174 -3.22 -20.51 13.91
N ASP A 175 -2.40 -21.55 13.69
CA ASP A 175 -0.99 -21.67 14.09
C ASP A 175 0.02 -21.09 13.06
N ASN A 176 -0.43 -20.40 12.03
CA ASN A 176 0.45 -19.77 11.05
C ASN A 176 1.35 -18.73 11.76
N PRO A 177 2.70 -18.83 11.65
CA PRO A 177 3.62 -17.92 12.35
C PRO A 177 3.66 -16.51 11.75
N SER A 178 3.06 -16.28 10.59
CA SER A 178 2.98 -14.98 9.93
C SER A 178 2.12 -14.01 10.74
N ALA A 179 2.41 -12.72 10.67
CA ALA A 179 1.58 -11.70 11.30
C ALA A 179 0.23 -11.59 10.58
N LEU A 180 -0.87 -11.51 11.34
CA LEU A 180 -2.21 -11.31 10.79
C LEU A 180 -2.71 -9.90 11.11
N PHE A 181 -3.07 -9.13 10.08
CA PHE A 181 -3.60 -7.78 10.21
C PHE A 181 -5.12 -7.74 10.00
N GLY A 182 -5.81 -7.04 10.91
CA GLY A 182 -7.22 -6.69 10.76
C GLY A 182 -7.40 -5.50 9.82
N ILE A 183 -8.56 -5.41 9.15
CA ILE A 183 -8.88 -4.30 8.23
C ILE A 183 -10.12 -3.58 8.74
N ILE A 184 -9.97 -2.32 9.11
CA ILE A 184 -11.04 -1.46 9.58
C ILE A 184 -11.84 -0.97 8.38
N GLN A 185 -13.15 -1.27 8.34
CA GLN A 185 -14.10 -0.81 7.36
C GLN A 185 -15.13 0.15 8.01
N GLY A 186 -16.14 0.63 7.29
CA GLY A 186 -17.19 1.52 7.81
C GLY A 186 -17.50 2.71 6.90
N GLY A 187 -17.00 2.69 5.65
CA GLY A 187 -17.23 3.78 4.68
C GLY A 187 -16.75 5.14 5.20
N MET A 188 -17.55 6.18 4.98
CA MET A 188 -17.25 7.54 5.44
C MET A 188 -17.96 7.89 6.77
N TYR A 189 -18.37 6.87 7.54
CA TYR A 189 -19.14 7.02 8.79
C TYR A 189 -18.23 6.75 10.00
N GLU A 190 -17.95 7.77 10.77
CA GLU A 190 -17.00 7.73 11.90
C GLU A 190 -17.38 6.69 12.96
N HIS A 191 -18.65 6.65 13.36
CA HIS A 191 -19.14 5.69 14.35
C HIS A 191 -19.06 4.23 13.86
N LEU A 192 -19.22 3.97 12.56
CA LEU A 192 -19.01 2.64 11.99
C LEU A 192 -17.52 2.24 11.98
N ARG A 193 -16.63 3.22 11.76
CA ARG A 193 -15.19 3.00 11.91
C ARG A 193 -14.82 2.67 13.36
N ASP A 194 -15.45 3.34 14.33
CA ASP A 194 -15.27 3.03 15.75
C ASP A 194 -15.77 1.62 16.09
N GLU A 195 -16.97 1.23 15.63
CA GLU A 195 -17.51 -0.12 15.79
C GLU A 195 -16.57 -1.17 15.18
N SER A 196 -16.06 -0.93 13.97
CA SER A 196 -15.12 -1.83 13.30
C SER A 196 -13.80 -1.96 14.06
N LEU A 197 -13.21 -0.85 14.52
CA LEU A 197 -11.98 -0.86 15.31
C LEU A 197 -12.15 -1.63 16.61
N GLN A 198 -13.23 -1.38 17.34
CA GLN A 198 -13.54 -2.08 18.58
C GLN A 198 -13.66 -3.60 18.36
N GLY A 199 -14.46 -4.04 17.37
CA GLY A 199 -14.63 -5.46 17.08
C GLY A 199 -13.32 -6.15 16.67
N LEU A 200 -12.48 -5.49 15.87
CA LEU A 200 -11.18 -6.03 15.48
C LEU A 200 -10.21 -6.10 16.67
N ASP A 201 -10.24 -5.13 17.58
CA ASP A 201 -9.38 -5.16 18.77
C ASP A 201 -9.77 -6.26 19.74
N GLU A 202 -11.08 -6.53 19.89
CA GLU A 202 -11.62 -7.66 20.67
C GLU A 202 -11.23 -9.02 20.08
N ILE A 203 -11.22 -9.19 18.75
CA ILE A 203 -10.76 -10.41 18.07
C ILE A 203 -9.23 -10.58 18.24
N GLY A 204 -8.50 -9.49 18.21
CA GLY A 204 -7.05 -9.44 18.44
C GLY A 204 -6.21 -9.79 17.22
N PHE A 205 -5.54 -8.78 16.65
CA PHE A 205 -4.64 -8.89 15.49
C PHE A 205 -3.27 -8.32 15.82
N ASP A 206 -2.24 -8.71 15.04
CA ASP A 206 -0.87 -8.23 15.21
C ASP A 206 -0.67 -6.80 14.71
N GLY A 207 -1.51 -6.36 13.78
CA GLY A 207 -1.54 -5.00 13.23
C GLY A 207 -2.94 -4.64 12.75
N MET A 208 -3.15 -3.34 12.45
CA MET A 208 -4.43 -2.80 12.01
C MET A 208 -4.26 -2.01 10.71
N ALA A 209 -5.05 -2.37 9.71
CA ALA A 209 -5.13 -1.63 8.45
C ALA A 209 -6.41 -0.78 8.37
N ILE A 210 -6.32 0.33 7.68
CA ILE A 210 -7.45 1.21 7.34
C ILE A 210 -7.79 0.92 5.88
N GLY A 211 -8.90 0.22 5.66
CA GLY A 211 -9.43 -0.09 4.34
C GLY A 211 -10.55 0.85 3.90
N GLY A 212 -11.02 0.70 2.66
CA GLY A 212 -12.16 1.43 2.13
C GLY A 212 -11.97 2.95 2.03
N LEU A 213 -10.72 3.41 1.91
CA LEU A 213 -10.34 4.77 1.55
C LEU A 213 -9.65 4.78 0.19
N SER A 214 -9.60 5.94 -0.49
CA SER A 214 -9.11 6.07 -1.87
C SER A 214 -9.90 5.23 -2.89
N VAL A 215 -11.20 5.09 -2.65
CA VAL A 215 -12.15 4.35 -3.50
C VAL A 215 -13.06 5.27 -4.32
N GLY A 216 -12.78 6.57 -4.33
CA GLY A 216 -13.51 7.59 -5.12
C GLY A 216 -14.07 8.74 -4.27
N GLU A 217 -13.90 8.72 -2.98
CA GLU A 217 -14.31 9.79 -2.06
C GLU A 217 -13.51 11.09 -2.27
N PRO A 218 -14.07 12.26 -1.92
CA PRO A 218 -13.32 13.51 -1.82
C PRO A 218 -12.14 13.37 -0.83
N LYS A 219 -11.02 14.01 -1.14
CA LYS A 219 -9.84 13.99 -0.27
C LYS A 219 -10.13 14.48 1.15
N ALA A 220 -11.03 15.43 1.29
CA ALA A 220 -11.46 15.95 2.59
C ALA A 220 -12.09 14.86 3.48
N ASP A 221 -12.89 13.95 2.89
CA ASP A 221 -13.49 12.83 3.62
C ASP A 221 -12.44 11.82 4.07
N MET A 222 -11.48 11.48 3.20
CA MET A 222 -10.36 10.62 3.58
C MET A 222 -9.59 11.22 4.79
N ILE A 223 -9.26 12.49 4.74
CA ILE A 223 -8.54 13.20 5.82
C ILE A 223 -9.37 13.23 7.10
N ARG A 224 -10.67 13.50 7.00
CA ARG A 224 -11.60 13.49 8.15
C ARG A 224 -11.61 12.14 8.84
N ILE A 225 -11.75 11.06 8.08
CA ILE A 225 -11.71 9.70 8.63
C ILE A 225 -10.35 9.38 9.27
N LEU A 226 -9.25 9.76 8.65
CA LEU A 226 -7.92 9.55 9.24
C LEU A 226 -7.73 10.32 10.55
N ASN A 227 -8.17 11.59 10.61
CA ASN A 227 -8.13 12.39 11.83
C ASN A 227 -8.95 11.77 12.97
N HIS A 228 -10.11 11.19 12.64
CA HIS A 228 -11.00 10.55 13.61
C HIS A 228 -10.45 9.21 14.11
N LEU A 229 -9.92 8.40 13.20
CA LEU A 229 -9.62 6.99 13.47
C LEU A 229 -8.19 6.77 13.98
N ALA A 230 -7.20 7.36 13.35
CA ALA A 230 -5.81 7.04 13.62
C ALA A 230 -5.40 7.27 15.10
N PRO A 231 -5.81 8.34 15.79
CA PRO A 231 -5.49 8.52 17.21
C PRO A 231 -6.08 7.45 18.14
N LYS A 232 -7.17 6.80 17.72
CA LYS A 232 -7.86 5.77 18.50
C LYS A 232 -7.24 4.37 18.31
N MET A 233 -6.46 4.17 17.26
CA MET A 233 -5.83 2.88 16.98
C MET A 233 -4.76 2.53 18.02
N PRO A 234 -4.61 1.25 18.39
CA PRO A 234 -3.64 0.80 19.40
C PRO A 234 -2.22 1.31 19.12
N GLN A 235 -1.55 1.85 20.14
CA GLN A 235 -0.19 2.37 19.99
C GLN A 235 0.87 1.28 19.83
N HIS A 236 0.63 0.11 20.39
CA HIS A 236 1.56 -1.01 20.34
C HIS A 236 1.42 -1.89 19.08
N LYS A 237 0.58 -1.49 18.14
CA LYS A 237 0.37 -2.18 16.85
C LYS A 237 0.73 -1.27 15.69
N PRO A 238 1.30 -1.81 14.58
CA PRO A 238 1.50 -1.05 13.36
C PRO A 238 0.16 -0.69 12.70
N ARG A 239 0.13 0.48 12.05
CA ARG A 239 -1.03 1.07 11.37
C ARG A 239 -0.76 1.18 9.89
N TYR A 240 -1.57 0.52 9.07
CA TYR A 240 -1.40 0.44 7.64
C TYR A 240 -2.57 1.12 6.90
N LEU A 241 -2.29 2.12 6.07
CA LEU A 241 -3.26 2.76 5.18
C LEU A 241 -3.17 2.13 3.79
N MET A 242 -4.21 1.37 3.42
CA MET A 242 -4.22 0.56 2.21
C MET A 242 -4.49 1.39 0.94
N GLY A 243 -3.71 1.14 -0.11
CA GLY A 243 -3.95 1.67 -1.45
C GLY A 243 -3.72 3.18 -1.64
N VAL A 244 -3.09 3.84 -0.68
CA VAL A 244 -2.83 5.29 -0.70
C VAL A 244 -1.32 5.56 -0.83
N GLY A 245 -0.80 6.44 -1.63
CA GLY A 245 -1.43 7.34 -2.55
C GLY A 245 -0.39 8.22 -3.22
N ARG A 246 -0.69 9.51 -3.40
CA ARG A 246 0.29 10.50 -3.88
C ARG A 246 1.32 10.83 -2.79
N PRO A 247 2.47 11.42 -3.15
CA PRO A 247 3.44 11.84 -2.14
C PRO A 247 2.85 12.70 -1.01
N GLU A 248 1.94 13.61 -1.34
CA GLU A 248 1.24 14.47 -0.39
C GLU A 248 0.35 13.64 0.56
N ASP A 249 -0.30 12.59 0.06
CA ASP A 249 -1.15 11.71 0.87
C ASP A 249 -0.33 10.90 1.87
N LEU A 250 0.89 10.49 1.45
CA LEU A 250 1.82 9.79 2.34
C LEU A 250 2.29 10.69 3.48
N VAL A 251 2.69 11.93 3.17
CA VAL A 251 3.09 12.92 4.18
C VAL A 251 1.94 13.16 5.17
N GLU A 252 0.72 13.39 4.65
CA GLU A 252 -0.47 13.62 5.49
C GLU A 252 -0.87 12.39 6.31
N GLY A 253 -0.68 11.17 5.78
CA GLY A 253 -0.90 9.93 6.53
C GLY A 253 0.10 9.76 7.67
N VAL A 254 1.40 10.02 7.41
CA VAL A 254 2.46 9.96 8.44
C VAL A 254 2.19 10.97 9.55
N ARG A 255 1.82 12.21 9.21
CA ARG A 255 1.47 13.25 10.19
C ARG A 255 0.32 12.86 11.12
N ARG A 256 -0.53 11.91 10.68
CA ARG A 256 -1.68 11.37 11.42
C ARG A 256 -1.43 10.01 12.07
N GLY A 257 -0.19 9.54 12.06
CA GLY A 257 0.20 8.33 12.78
C GLY A 257 0.07 7.03 11.98
N VAL A 258 0.07 7.08 10.65
CA VAL A 258 0.14 5.90 9.80
C VAL A 258 1.59 5.46 9.63
N ASP A 259 1.83 4.15 9.75
CA ASP A 259 3.17 3.54 9.71
C ASP A 259 3.51 2.93 8.35
N MET A 260 2.51 2.39 7.64
CA MET A 260 2.71 1.59 6.42
C MET A 260 1.77 2.04 5.32
N PHE A 261 2.27 2.02 4.08
CA PHE A 261 1.53 2.41 2.88
C PHE A 261 1.87 1.50 1.72
N ASP A 262 0.90 1.32 0.82
CA ASP A 262 1.11 0.77 -0.52
C ASP A 262 0.31 1.57 -1.54
N CYS A 263 0.74 1.55 -2.77
CA CYS A 263 -0.05 2.04 -3.91
C CYS A 263 0.56 1.58 -5.23
N VAL A 264 -0.29 1.27 -6.21
CA VAL A 264 0.16 1.02 -7.59
C VAL A 264 0.59 2.28 -8.33
N MET A 265 0.31 3.46 -7.76
CA MET A 265 0.50 4.75 -8.42
C MET A 265 1.96 5.00 -8.87
N PRO A 266 3.00 4.83 -8.04
CA PRO A 266 4.36 5.12 -8.49
C PRO A 266 4.77 4.30 -9.70
N THR A 267 4.43 3.01 -9.73
CA THR A 267 4.79 2.10 -10.83
C THR A 267 3.88 2.27 -12.04
N ARG A 268 2.56 2.44 -11.83
CA ARG A 268 1.60 2.69 -12.92
C ARG A 268 1.87 4.01 -13.61
N ASN A 269 2.09 5.08 -12.85
CA ASN A 269 2.35 6.40 -13.35
C ASN A 269 3.70 6.47 -14.10
N ALA A 270 4.73 5.80 -13.60
CA ALA A 270 6.04 5.71 -14.26
C ALA A 270 5.92 5.16 -15.69
N ARG A 271 5.19 4.04 -15.86
CA ARG A 271 4.97 3.43 -17.17
C ARG A 271 4.11 4.32 -18.11
N ASN A 272 3.44 5.31 -17.56
CA ASN A 272 2.65 6.30 -18.32
C ASN A 272 3.36 7.65 -18.42
N GLY A 273 4.65 7.74 -18.08
CA GLY A 273 5.46 8.93 -18.22
C GLY A 273 5.11 10.05 -17.22
N HIS A 274 4.48 9.71 -16.10
CA HIS A 274 4.13 10.64 -15.02
C HIS A 274 5.07 10.37 -13.82
N LEU A 275 6.01 11.29 -13.58
CA LEU A 275 7.16 11.06 -12.70
C LEU A 275 7.15 12.04 -11.54
N PHE A 276 7.31 11.51 -10.33
CA PHE A 276 7.36 12.32 -9.11
C PHE A 276 8.78 12.82 -8.86
N THR A 277 8.94 14.11 -8.64
CA THR A 277 10.24 14.73 -8.35
C THR A 277 10.17 15.56 -7.07
N THR A 278 11.33 16.00 -6.61
CA THR A 278 11.44 16.88 -5.43
C THR A 278 10.60 18.13 -5.57
N ASP A 279 10.54 18.72 -6.76
CA ASP A 279 9.83 19.98 -7.02
C ASP A 279 8.44 19.78 -7.65
N GLY A 280 7.88 18.56 -7.60
CA GLY A 280 6.54 18.23 -8.10
C GLY A 280 6.54 17.15 -9.17
N VAL A 281 5.68 17.27 -10.17
CA VAL A 281 5.46 16.23 -11.19
C VAL A 281 6.01 16.60 -12.54
N VAL A 282 6.82 15.71 -13.12
CA VAL A 282 7.30 15.79 -14.49
C VAL A 282 6.50 14.84 -15.39
N LYS A 283 5.85 15.37 -16.42
CA LYS A 283 5.22 14.58 -17.49
C LYS A 283 6.23 14.44 -18.63
N ILE A 284 6.99 13.35 -18.65
CA ILE A 284 8.12 13.15 -19.56
C ILE A 284 7.70 13.18 -21.05
N ARG A 285 6.43 12.94 -21.35
CA ARG A 285 5.85 13.02 -22.70
C ARG A 285 5.79 14.41 -23.29
N ASN A 286 5.88 15.45 -22.46
CA ASN A 286 5.78 16.83 -22.89
C ASN A 286 6.97 17.21 -23.78
N ALA A 287 6.71 17.96 -24.86
CA ALA A 287 7.71 18.32 -25.87
C ALA A 287 8.90 19.12 -25.31
N VAL A 288 8.71 19.84 -24.22
CA VAL A 288 9.78 20.59 -23.52
C VAL A 288 10.96 19.71 -23.13
N HIS A 289 10.73 18.42 -22.88
CA HIS A 289 11.78 17.49 -22.49
C HIS A 289 12.57 16.90 -23.65
N LYS A 290 12.16 17.17 -24.92
CA LYS A 290 12.84 16.62 -26.11
C LYS A 290 14.31 16.99 -26.21
N THR A 291 14.68 18.18 -25.77
CA THR A 291 16.06 18.71 -25.83
C THR A 291 16.67 18.97 -24.45
N ASP A 292 15.99 18.53 -23.37
CA ASP A 292 16.46 18.74 -22.01
C ASP A 292 17.52 17.69 -21.65
N THR A 293 18.77 18.13 -21.56
CA THR A 293 19.93 17.27 -21.24
C THR A 293 20.16 17.07 -19.74
N GLY A 294 19.36 17.73 -18.90
CA GLY A 294 19.42 17.59 -17.44
C GLY A 294 18.84 16.27 -16.94
N PRO A 295 19.14 15.91 -15.69
CA PRO A 295 18.54 14.74 -15.03
C PRO A 295 17.03 14.94 -14.82
N LEU A 296 16.33 13.82 -14.60
CA LEU A 296 14.89 13.88 -14.30
C LEU A 296 14.59 14.72 -13.06
N ASP A 297 15.31 14.47 -11.99
CA ASP A 297 15.27 15.25 -10.74
C ASP A 297 16.70 15.56 -10.33
N PRO A 298 17.12 16.86 -10.32
CA PRO A 298 18.50 17.25 -9.97
C PRO A 298 18.85 16.99 -8.50
N HIS A 299 17.85 16.74 -7.64
CA HIS A 299 18.03 16.42 -6.24
C HIS A 299 17.96 14.93 -5.93
N CYS A 300 17.87 14.08 -6.97
CA CYS A 300 17.71 12.64 -6.84
C CYS A 300 18.99 11.90 -7.25
N ASP A 301 19.38 10.95 -6.44
CA ASP A 301 20.58 10.14 -6.65
C ASP A 301 20.32 8.72 -7.17
N CYS A 302 19.08 8.43 -7.63
CA CYS A 302 18.75 7.13 -8.19
C CYS A 302 19.53 6.83 -9.48
N TYR A 303 19.56 5.56 -9.86
CA TYR A 303 20.25 5.11 -11.09
C TYR A 303 19.80 5.90 -12.33
N THR A 304 18.50 6.15 -12.47
CA THR A 304 17.95 6.90 -13.61
C THR A 304 18.47 8.33 -13.64
N CYS A 305 18.42 9.07 -12.54
CA CYS A 305 18.85 10.47 -12.49
C CYS A 305 20.35 10.65 -12.64
N LYS A 306 21.15 9.69 -12.16
CA LYS A 306 22.62 9.74 -12.30
C LYS A 306 23.12 9.48 -13.71
N ASN A 307 22.38 8.72 -14.52
CA ASN A 307 22.89 8.20 -15.77
C ASN A 307 22.16 8.69 -17.03
N PHE A 308 20.92 9.19 -16.90
CA PHE A 308 20.09 9.49 -18.05
C PHE A 308 19.46 10.89 -17.98
N SER A 309 19.38 11.53 -19.14
CA SER A 309 18.74 12.84 -19.30
C SER A 309 17.23 12.72 -19.50
N ARG A 310 16.50 13.82 -19.25
CA ARG A 310 15.09 13.93 -19.59
C ARG A 310 14.83 13.71 -21.09
N SER A 311 15.72 14.20 -21.96
CA SER A 311 15.59 13.99 -23.41
C SER A 311 15.66 12.51 -23.79
N TYR A 312 16.54 11.73 -23.17
CA TYR A 312 16.60 10.29 -23.41
C TYR A 312 15.35 9.57 -22.90
N LEU A 313 14.90 9.87 -21.68
CA LEU A 313 13.65 9.31 -21.14
C LEU A 313 12.42 9.68 -21.98
N HIS A 314 12.36 10.94 -22.47
CA HIS A 314 11.32 11.38 -23.41
C HIS A 314 11.38 10.57 -24.71
N HIS A 315 12.56 10.35 -25.29
CA HIS A 315 12.75 9.53 -26.48
C HIS A 315 12.25 8.10 -26.24
N LEU A 316 12.66 7.44 -25.18
CA LEU A 316 12.23 6.07 -24.85
C LEU A 316 10.70 5.96 -24.67
N ASP A 317 10.09 6.93 -23.99
CA ASP A 317 8.62 6.96 -23.84
C ASP A 317 7.89 7.13 -25.17
N LYS A 318 8.41 7.99 -26.08
CA LYS A 318 7.84 8.19 -27.42
C LYS A 318 7.96 6.95 -28.29
N CYS A 319 9.08 6.22 -28.17
CA CYS A 319 9.30 4.96 -28.88
C CYS A 319 8.61 3.75 -28.21
N LYS A 320 7.99 3.96 -27.03
CA LYS A 320 7.37 2.89 -26.21
C LYS A 320 8.35 1.79 -25.83
N GLU A 321 9.61 2.17 -25.61
CA GLU A 321 10.66 1.22 -25.19
C GLU A 321 10.46 0.77 -23.73
N MET A 322 10.58 -0.53 -23.48
CA MET A 322 10.46 -1.11 -22.14
C MET A 322 11.46 -0.52 -21.16
N LEU A 323 12.68 -0.21 -21.62
CA LEU A 323 13.71 0.43 -20.81
C LEU A 323 13.23 1.77 -20.23
N GLY A 324 12.47 2.56 -21.00
CA GLY A 324 11.90 3.82 -20.50
C GLY A 324 10.95 3.60 -19.33
N ALA A 325 10.06 2.61 -19.44
CA ALA A 325 9.16 2.25 -18.35
C ALA A 325 9.91 1.75 -17.11
N GLN A 326 10.99 0.97 -17.29
CA GLN A 326 11.83 0.47 -16.20
C GLN A 326 12.58 1.61 -15.50
N LEU A 327 13.28 2.46 -16.23
CA LEU A 327 14.04 3.60 -15.70
C LEU A 327 13.12 4.58 -14.92
N ASN A 328 11.96 4.86 -15.48
CA ASN A 328 10.92 5.68 -14.83
C ASN A 328 10.41 5.04 -13.54
N THR A 329 10.25 3.72 -13.52
CA THR A 329 9.80 2.98 -12.33
C THR A 329 10.87 2.97 -11.23
N ILE A 330 12.14 2.76 -11.59
CA ILE A 330 13.28 2.90 -10.66
C ILE A 330 13.24 4.27 -9.99
N HIS A 331 13.08 5.33 -10.78
CA HIS A 331 13.03 6.68 -10.23
C HIS A 331 11.85 6.90 -9.29
N ASN A 332 10.62 6.56 -9.72
CA ASN A 332 9.44 6.80 -8.89
C ASN A 332 9.47 6.00 -7.58
N LEU A 333 9.92 4.74 -7.62
CA LEU A 333 10.07 3.94 -6.40
C LEU A 333 11.15 4.50 -5.49
N HIS A 334 12.32 4.84 -6.04
CA HIS A 334 13.38 5.48 -5.25
C HIS A 334 12.90 6.79 -4.61
N TYR A 335 12.14 7.60 -5.34
CA TYR A 335 11.55 8.83 -4.81
C TYR A 335 10.64 8.54 -3.60
N TYR A 336 9.76 7.53 -3.68
CA TYR A 336 8.88 7.15 -2.58
C TYR A 336 9.65 6.63 -1.37
N GLN A 337 10.65 5.78 -1.58
CA GLN A 337 11.50 5.28 -0.50
C GLN A 337 12.31 6.40 0.16
N ARG A 338 12.84 7.34 -0.63
CA ARG A 338 13.56 8.50 -0.13
C ARG A 338 12.65 9.44 0.66
N LEU A 339 11.40 9.63 0.23
CA LEU A 339 10.40 10.38 0.98
C LEU A 339 10.17 9.76 2.37
N MET A 340 9.99 8.44 2.44
CA MET A 340 9.83 7.74 3.72
C MET A 340 11.09 7.84 4.59
N ALA A 341 12.26 7.68 4.00
CA ALA A 341 13.53 7.84 4.73
C ALA A 341 13.70 9.26 5.28
N GLY A 342 13.32 10.29 4.52
CA GLY A 342 13.34 11.68 4.95
C GLY A 342 12.40 11.93 6.12
N LEU A 343 11.17 11.40 6.06
CA LEU A 343 10.20 11.48 7.16
C LEU A 343 10.72 10.78 8.43
N ARG A 344 11.32 9.60 8.31
CA ARG A 344 11.96 8.91 9.45
C ARG A 344 13.10 9.74 10.05
N ALA A 345 13.99 10.26 9.21
CA ALA A 345 15.11 11.08 9.67
C ALA A 345 14.63 12.37 10.37
N ALA A 346 13.58 13.00 9.86
CA ALA A 346 12.96 14.17 10.47
C ALA A 346 12.30 13.86 11.83
N LEU A 347 11.66 12.69 11.94
CA LEU A 347 11.10 12.18 13.21
C LEU A 347 12.22 11.92 14.23
N ASP A 348 13.29 11.23 13.81
CA ASP A 348 14.44 10.94 14.69
C ASP A 348 15.16 12.21 15.15
N ALA A 349 15.18 13.25 14.32
CA ALA A 349 15.79 14.57 14.63
C ALA A 349 14.84 15.55 15.34
N GLY A 350 13.53 15.27 15.44
CA GLY A 350 12.55 16.21 15.97
C GLY A 350 12.28 17.43 15.07
N THR A 351 12.47 17.30 13.75
CA THR A 351 12.34 18.37 12.74
C THR A 351 11.25 18.06 11.71
N LEU A 352 10.20 17.32 12.11
CA LEU A 352 9.14 16.91 11.18
C LEU A 352 8.43 18.09 10.52
N ASP A 353 8.15 19.15 11.29
CA ASP A 353 7.44 20.34 10.78
C ASP A 353 8.28 21.05 9.71
N ASP A 354 9.58 21.24 9.94
CA ASP A 354 10.50 21.84 8.96
C ASP A 354 10.55 21.00 7.67
N PHE A 355 10.58 19.66 7.80
CA PHE A 355 10.55 18.76 6.65
C PHE A 355 9.25 18.90 5.84
N VAL A 356 8.12 18.99 6.53
CA VAL A 356 6.80 19.15 5.90
C VAL A 356 6.70 20.52 5.20
N GLU A 357 7.18 21.60 5.83
CA GLU A 357 7.22 22.93 5.22
C GLU A 357 8.08 22.96 3.94
N ASP A 358 9.30 22.38 3.97
CA ASP A 358 10.15 22.26 2.78
C ASP A 358 9.48 21.43 1.69
N PHE A 359 8.88 20.28 2.05
CA PHE A 359 8.18 19.41 1.12
C PHE A 359 7.05 20.11 0.35
N TYR A 360 6.20 20.87 1.05
CA TYR A 360 5.11 21.61 0.42
C TYR A 360 5.61 22.88 -0.28
N GLY A 361 6.54 23.61 0.33
CA GLY A 361 7.12 24.84 -0.21
C GLY A 361 7.81 24.62 -1.57
N ARG A 362 8.58 23.53 -1.75
CA ARG A 362 9.18 23.15 -3.04
C ARG A 362 8.15 22.89 -4.14
N ARG A 363 6.94 22.52 -3.78
CA ARG A 363 5.82 22.27 -4.73
C ARG A 363 4.96 23.49 -4.97
N GLY A 364 5.26 24.62 -4.30
CA GLY A 364 4.43 25.83 -4.34
C GLY A 364 3.06 25.62 -3.70
N LEU A 365 2.96 24.71 -2.71
CA LEU A 365 1.74 24.38 -2.00
C LEU A 365 1.82 24.86 -0.55
N LEU A 366 0.66 25.12 0.04
CA LEU A 366 0.55 25.39 1.47
C LEU A 366 0.48 24.07 2.25
N VAL A 367 1.06 24.05 3.43
CA VAL A 367 0.93 22.93 4.37
C VAL A 367 -0.53 22.84 4.82
N PRO A 368 -1.20 21.69 4.63
CA PRO A 368 -2.57 21.49 5.13
C PRO A 368 -2.60 21.55 6.67
N SER A 369 -3.64 22.19 7.23
CA SER A 369 -3.89 22.14 8.67
C SER A 369 -4.17 20.69 9.11
N LEU A 370 -3.67 20.34 10.28
CA LEU A 370 -4.07 19.09 10.96
C LEU A 370 -5.44 19.23 11.61
N ASP A 371 -5.83 20.46 11.98
CA ASP A 371 -7.16 20.71 12.53
C ASP A 371 -8.22 20.55 11.46
N VAL A 372 -9.21 19.70 11.71
CA VAL A 372 -10.43 19.68 10.92
C VAL A 372 -11.16 20.97 11.24
N ALA A 373 -11.22 21.91 10.30
CA ALA A 373 -12.18 23.00 10.42
C ALA A 373 -13.56 22.35 10.61
N GLN A 374 -14.15 22.54 11.80
CA GLN A 374 -15.55 22.22 12.06
C GLN A 374 -16.36 23.13 11.14
N GLY A 375 -16.78 22.58 9.98
CA GLY A 375 -17.63 23.23 9.01
C GLY A 375 -19.03 22.60 9.01
#